data_43a92e3f0179a6ca082cb35c81be3190
#
_entry.id   43a92e3f0179a6ca082cb35c81be3190
#
_cell.length_a   1.000
_cell.length_b   1.000
_cell.length_c   1.000
_cell.angle_alpha   90.00
_cell.angle_beta   90.00
_cell.angle_gamma   90.00
#
_symmetry.space_group_name_H-M   'P 1'
#
loop_
_entity.id
_entity.type
_entity.pdbx_description
1 polymer ?
#
loop_
_entity_poly.entity_id
_entity_poly.type
_entity_poly.pdbx_seq_one_letter_code
_entity_poly.pdbx_strand_id
1 'polypeptide(L)'
;MSRSTSPKSLVSRCNLPPAILASQAFQDDPSPVEILGVRQAEGGLFDVLDSVEDPELRREAFHDYMAIRFQIDPRRAASKSSGKVPPRDYIHFLLGWRIDSNTRSGAVLKSWVESRFGLFATYHSGILADDPAARMKYLNDKRYAEPKRITMQLDLAYTLCQYELARRCPGERWMTLYRGTHDPEEYAVHREGAGDGSIVALNNLSSFTSDPEVAWEFGSSVWKVRVPLPKIVFFGGLLPRNWLESEKEYLVLGGEYRVKNLLF
;
A
#
# COMPACT_ATOMS: atom_id res chain seq x y z
N MET A 1 -18.12 -10.23 36.98
CA MET A 1 -18.45 -10.91 35.69
C MET A 1 -17.93 -10.06 34.53
N SER A 2 -16.72 -10.36 34.10
CA SER A 2 -16.06 -9.66 32.99
C SER A 2 -16.58 -10.22 31.65
N ARG A 3 -17.27 -9.42 30.86
CA ARG A 3 -17.66 -9.81 29.51
C ARG A 3 -16.44 -9.66 28.61
N SER A 4 -15.81 -10.79 28.29
CA SER A 4 -14.84 -10.90 27.20
C SER A 4 -15.55 -10.55 25.91
N THR A 5 -15.28 -9.38 25.36
CA THR A 5 -15.66 -9.04 23.99
C THR A 5 -14.64 -9.70 23.05
N SER A 6 -14.99 -10.86 22.55
CA SER A 6 -14.26 -11.47 21.42
C SER A 6 -14.14 -10.47 20.28
N PRO A 7 -12.94 -10.26 19.69
CA PRO A 7 -12.80 -9.41 18.54
C PRO A 7 -13.68 -9.97 17.42
N LYS A 8 -14.55 -9.12 16.86
CA LYS A 8 -15.35 -9.48 15.67
C LYS A 8 -14.36 -9.89 14.60
N SER A 9 -14.43 -11.14 14.17
CA SER A 9 -13.69 -11.66 13.04
C SER A 9 -13.96 -10.77 11.84
N LEU A 10 -12.99 -9.95 11.46
CA LEU A 10 -13.07 -9.21 10.21
C LEU A 10 -12.84 -10.20 9.08
N VAL A 11 -13.85 -10.32 8.23
CA VAL A 11 -13.77 -11.07 7.00
C VAL A 11 -12.90 -10.26 6.04
N SER A 12 -11.65 -10.71 5.81
CA SER A 12 -10.83 -10.16 4.74
C SER A 12 -11.54 -10.43 3.40
N ARG A 13 -11.32 -9.55 2.42
CA ARG A 13 -11.83 -9.71 1.06
C ARG A 13 -10.76 -10.21 0.09
N CYS A 14 -9.64 -10.64 0.60
CA CYS A 14 -8.63 -11.36 -0.17
C CYS A 14 -8.71 -12.87 0.11
N ASN A 15 -7.98 -13.63 -0.70
CA ASN A 15 -7.92 -15.09 -0.64
C ASN A 15 -7.13 -15.65 0.56
N LEU A 16 -6.53 -14.77 1.42
CA LEU A 16 -5.74 -15.21 2.57
C LEU A 16 -6.26 -14.65 3.89
N PRO A 17 -6.15 -15.43 4.99
CA PRO A 17 -6.38 -14.93 6.34
C PRO A 17 -5.39 -13.81 6.72
N PRO A 18 -5.84 -12.74 7.42
CA PRO A 18 -4.98 -11.64 7.86
C PRO A 18 -3.76 -12.08 8.67
N ALA A 19 -3.92 -13.05 9.56
CA ALA A 19 -2.84 -13.56 10.40
C ALA A 19 -1.71 -14.22 9.58
N ILE A 20 -2.05 -14.91 8.48
CA ILE A 20 -1.07 -15.47 7.58
C ILE A 20 -0.37 -14.36 6.82
N LEU A 21 -1.13 -13.44 6.22
CA LEU A 21 -0.58 -12.33 5.43
C LEU A 21 0.35 -11.42 6.25
N ALA A 22 0.05 -11.22 7.56
CA ALA A 22 0.85 -10.40 8.46
C ALA A 22 2.11 -11.10 8.97
N SER A 23 2.21 -12.43 8.87
CA SER A 23 3.25 -13.21 9.52
C SER A 23 4.59 -13.17 8.79
N GLN A 24 5.67 -13.43 9.55
CA GLN A 24 7.00 -13.69 9.00
C GLN A 24 7.00 -14.92 8.07
N ALA A 25 6.21 -15.96 8.39
CA ALA A 25 6.12 -17.15 7.55
C ALA A 25 5.66 -16.81 6.12
N PHE A 26 4.80 -15.81 5.95
CA PHE A 26 4.42 -15.32 4.63
C PHE A 26 5.56 -14.57 3.92
N GLN A 27 6.41 -13.86 4.66
CA GLN A 27 7.61 -13.27 4.08
C GLN A 27 8.58 -14.35 3.58
N ASP A 28 8.71 -15.45 4.31
CA ASP A 28 9.63 -16.53 3.98
C ASP A 28 9.12 -17.39 2.81
N ASP A 29 7.81 -17.60 2.70
CA ASP A 29 7.16 -18.39 1.64
C ASP A 29 5.85 -17.74 1.15
N PRO A 30 5.93 -16.66 0.34
CA PRO A 30 4.75 -15.95 -0.12
C PRO A 30 4.00 -16.73 -1.21
N SER A 31 2.68 -16.64 -1.16
CA SER A 31 1.76 -17.09 -2.20
C SER A 31 1.02 -15.91 -2.82
N PRO A 32 0.42 -16.05 -4.01
CA PRO A 32 -0.37 -14.98 -4.64
C PRO A 32 -1.48 -14.47 -3.74
N VAL A 33 -1.65 -13.15 -3.68
CA VAL A 33 -2.73 -12.47 -2.95
C VAL A 33 -3.64 -11.78 -3.95
N GLU A 34 -4.93 -12.08 -3.87
CA GLU A 34 -5.95 -11.53 -4.78
C GLU A 34 -7.10 -10.93 -3.99
N ILE A 35 -7.55 -9.75 -4.39
CA ILE A 35 -8.83 -9.21 -3.93
C ILE A 35 -9.94 -9.90 -4.74
N LEU A 36 -10.79 -10.64 -4.03
CA LEU A 36 -11.77 -11.53 -4.65
C LEU A 36 -12.74 -10.78 -5.57
N GLY A 37 -12.93 -11.32 -6.78
CA GLY A 37 -13.91 -10.87 -7.75
C GLY A 37 -13.49 -9.68 -8.63
N VAL A 38 -12.36 -9.00 -8.35
CA VAL A 38 -11.95 -7.80 -9.10
C VAL A 38 -11.57 -8.16 -10.53
N ARG A 39 -10.68 -9.12 -10.71
CA ARG A 39 -10.21 -9.54 -12.05
C ARG A 39 -11.36 -10.09 -12.91
N GLN A 40 -12.30 -10.79 -12.29
CA GLN A 40 -13.47 -11.33 -12.97
C GLN A 40 -14.44 -10.22 -13.40
N ALA A 41 -14.66 -9.22 -12.54
CA ALA A 41 -15.57 -8.10 -12.82
C ALA A 41 -15.02 -7.15 -13.90
N GLU A 42 -13.71 -7.01 -13.98
CA GLU A 42 -13.02 -6.08 -14.87
C GLU A 42 -12.19 -6.84 -15.96
N GLY A 43 -12.65 -8.07 -16.33
CA GLY A 43 -11.94 -8.97 -17.25
C GLY A 43 -11.60 -8.31 -18.59
N GLY A 44 -12.53 -7.56 -19.19
CA GLY A 44 -12.29 -6.86 -20.45
C GLY A 44 -11.14 -5.86 -20.42
N LEU A 45 -10.82 -5.25 -19.27
CA LEU A 45 -9.61 -4.44 -19.13
C LEU A 45 -8.37 -5.32 -19.27
N PHE A 46 -8.32 -6.46 -18.57
CA PHE A 46 -7.15 -7.32 -18.56
C PHE A 46 -6.93 -7.98 -19.93
N ASP A 47 -8.00 -8.30 -20.67
CA ASP A 47 -7.91 -8.77 -22.08
C ASP A 47 -7.23 -7.72 -22.98
N VAL A 48 -7.57 -6.44 -22.81
CA VAL A 48 -6.90 -5.34 -23.52
C VAL A 48 -5.42 -5.25 -23.09
N LEU A 49 -5.13 -5.26 -21.78
CA LEU A 49 -3.75 -5.18 -21.28
C LEU A 49 -2.89 -6.36 -21.73
N ASP A 50 -3.46 -7.56 -21.87
CA ASP A 50 -2.76 -8.74 -22.38
C ASP A 50 -2.37 -8.62 -23.86
N SER A 51 -3.10 -7.83 -24.65
CA SER A 51 -2.79 -7.56 -26.06
C SER A 51 -1.71 -6.48 -26.27
N VAL A 52 -1.29 -5.79 -25.21
CA VAL A 52 -0.34 -4.67 -25.27
C VAL A 52 0.99 -5.07 -24.62
N GLU A 53 2.07 -5.12 -25.41
CA GLU A 53 3.40 -5.47 -24.89
C GLU A 53 4.10 -4.34 -24.15
N ASP A 54 3.93 -3.10 -24.62
CA ASP A 54 4.57 -1.91 -24.06
C ASP A 54 3.96 -1.55 -22.69
N PRO A 55 4.76 -1.53 -21.61
CA PRO A 55 4.28 -1.14 -20.27
C PRO A 55 3.69 0.27 -20.19
N GLU A 56 4.19 1.21 -21.00
CA GLU A 56 3.71 2.58 -21.04
C GLU A 56 2.30 2.65 -21.64
N LEU A 57 2.10 1.97 -22.76
CA LEU A 57 0.78 1.88 -23.40
C LEU A 57 -0.23 1.13 -22.51
N ARG A 58 0.20 0.09 -21.77
CA ARG A 58 -0.68 -0.56 -20.79
C ARG A 58 -1.09 0.39 -19.68
N ARG A 59 -0.15 1.19 -19.17
CA ARG A 59 -0.42 2.20 -18.15
C ARG A 59 -1.42 3.25 -18.67
N GLU A 60 -1.24 3.75 -19.87
CA GLU A 60 -2.17 4.68 -20.50
C GLU A 60 -3.57 4.06 -20.65
N ALA A 61 -3.67 2.85 -21.19
CA ALA A 61 -4.93 2.12 -21.33
C ALA A 61 -5.65 1.93 -19.99
N PHE A 62 -4.88 1.64 -18.93
CA PHE A 62 -5.45 1.56 -17.58
C PHE A 62 -6.01 2.90 -17.10
N HIS A 63 -5.29 3.99 -17.28
CA HIS A 63 -5.76 5.31 -16.86
C HIS A 63 -6.99 5.77 -17.65
N ASP A 64 -7.04 5.50 -18.95
CA ASP A 64 -8.20 5.77 -19.78
C ASP A 64 -9.41 4.94 -19.32
N TYR A 65 -9.19 3.66 -19.01
CA TYR A 65 -10.23 2.81 -18.43
C TYR A 65 -10.75 3.36 -17.12
N MET A 66 -9.85 3.73 -16.19
CA MET A 66 -10.21 4.33 -14.89
C MET A 66 -11.00 5.63 -15.08
N ALA A 67 -10.58 6.48 -16.04
CA ALA A 67 -11.25 7.73 -16.34
C ALA A 67 -12.71 7.49 -16.79
N ILE A 68 -12.92 6.55 -17.70
CA ILE A 68 -14.25 6.22 -18.24
C ILE A 68 -15.09 5.51 -17.16
N ARG A 69 -14.55 4.45 -16.57
CA ARG A 69 -15.24 3.55 -15.62
C ARG A 69 -15.72 4.27 -14.36
N PHE A 70 -14.89 5.18 -13.86
CA PHE A 70 -15.13 5.94 -12.63
C PHE A 70 -15.40 7.42 -12.87
N GLN A 71 -15.53 7.87 -14.13
CA GLN A 71 -15.74 9.27 -14.48
C GLN A 71 -14.71 10.19 -13.81
N ILE A 72 -13.45 9.81 -13.85
CA ILE A 72 -12.32 10.57 -13.35
C ILE A 72 -11.85 11.46 -14.48
N ASP A 73 -11.84 12.79 -14.28
CA ASP A 73 -11.28 13.72 -15.26
C ASP A 73 -9.77 13.93 -14.98
N PRO A 74 -8.88 13.32 -15.77
CA PRO A 74 -7.43 13.44 -15.57
C PRO A 74 -6.93 14.89 -15.68
N ARG A 75 -7.64 15.76 -16.41
CA ARG A 75 -7.28 17.17 -16.61
C ARG A 75 -7.61 18.03 -15.39
N ARG A 76 -8.59 17.63 -14.58
CA ARG A 76 -8.98 18.37 -13.37
C ARG A 76 -7.98 18.22 -12.23
N ALA A 77 -7.24 17.13 -12.18
CA ALA A 77 -6.20 16.91 -11.20
C ALA A 77 -5.00 17.86 -11.42
N ALA A 78 -4.73 18.27 -12.66
CA ALA A 78 -3.64 19.19 -13.02
C ALA A 78 -4.04 20.67 -12.95
N SER A 79 -5.33 21.00 -12.89
CA SER A 79 -5.80 22.39 -12.95
C SER A 79 -6.00 22.99 -11.56
N LYS A 80 -5.03 23.77 -11.09
CA LYS A 80 -5.16 24.64 -9.89
C LYS A 80 -6.10 25.83 -10.11
N SER A 81 -6.69 26.00 -11.31
CA SER A 81 -7.30 27.27 -11.73
C SER A 81 -8.82 27.37 -11.57
N SER A 82 -9.55 26.34 -11.17
CA SER A 82 -11.02 26.40 -11.23
C SER A 82 -11.76 26.63 -9.91
N GLY A 83 -11.07 26.81 -8.78
CA GLY A 83 -11.73 27.01 -7.46
C GLY A 83 -12.63 25.82 -7.00
N LYS A 84 -12.76 24.78 -7.81
CA LYS A 84 -13.51 23.56 -7.47
C LYS A 84 -12.58 22.56 -6.78
N VAL A 85 -13.07 21.97 -5.70
CA VAL A 85 -12.36 20.88 -4.98
C VAL A 85 -12.03 19.78 -6.01
N PRO A 86 -10.74 19.39 -6.13
CA PRO A 86 -10.37 18.30 -7.05
C PRO A 86 -11.14 17.02 -6.71
N PRO A 87 -11.48 16.21 -7.71
CA PRO A 87 -12.15 14.95 -7.48
C PRO A 87 -11.27 14.08 -6.56
N ARG A 88 -11.89 13.49 -5.55
CA ARG A 88 -11.25 12.56 -4.64
C ARG A 88 -11.22 11.19 -5.33
N ASP A 89 -10.17 10.93 -6.07
CA ASP A 89 -9.88 9.66 -6.74
C ASP A 89 -8.67 8.93 -6.11
N TYR A 90 -8.37 7.73 -6.58
CA TYR A 90 -7.24 6.96 -6.07
C TYR A 90 -5.90 7.70 -6.22
N ILE A 91 -5.71 8.47 -7.30
CA ILE A 91 -4.50 9.28 -7.51
C ILE A 91 -4.35 10.34 -6.41
N HIS A 92 -5.45 11.05 -6.09
CA HIS A 92 -5.47 12.04 -5.01
C HIS A 92 -5.02 11.43 -3.66
N PHE A 93 -5.49 10.21 -3.35
CA PHE A 93 -5.12 9.55 -2.09
C PHE A 93 -3.67 9.06 -2.09
N LEU A 94 -3.18 8.52 -3.21
CA LEU A 94 -1.78 8.12 -3.36
C LEU A 94 -0.83 9.30 -3.26
N LEU A 95 -1.13 10.41 -3.90
CA LEU A 95 -0.34 11.65 -3.79
C LEU A 95 -0.38 12.26 -2.39
N GLY A 96 -1.55 12.24 -1.75
CA GLY A 96 -1.66 12.71 -0.36
C GLY A 96 -0.89 11.85 0.64
N TRP A 97 -0.83 10.54 0.41
CA TRP A 97 0.03 9.64 1.17
C TRP A 97 1.50 10.02 1.09
N ARG A 98 1.98 10.32 -0.09
CA ARG A 98 3.37 10.71 -0.35
C ARG A 98 3.79 11.96 0.42
N ILE A 99 2.87 12.93 0.61
CA ILE A 99 3.15 14.14 1.39
C ILE A 99 3.28 13.81 2.88
N ASP A 100 2.30 13.07 3.43
CA ASP A 100 2.29 12.61 4.81
C ASP A 100 1.26 11.49 4.98
N SER A 101 1.71 10.33 5.44
CA SER A 101 0.88 9.15 5.71
C SER A 101 -0.11 9.34 6.88
N ASN A 102 -0.01 10.43 7.65
CA ASN A 102 -0.89 10.81 8.76
C ASN A 102 -1.96 11.82 8.38
N THR A 103 -2.10 12.11 7.09
CA THR A 103 -3.20 12.93 6.54
C THR A 103 -4.49 12.12 6.39
N ARG A 104 -5.57 12.80 6.03
CA ARG A 104 -6.84 12.16 5.66
C ARG A 104 -6.67 11.16 4.51
N SER A 105 -5.81 11.48 3.54
CA SER A 105 -5.49 10.56 2.44
C SER A 105 -4.84 9.28 2.95
N GLY A 106 -3.88 9.41 3.85
CA GLY A 106 -3.25 8.26 4.50
C GLY A 106 -4.25 7.41 5.31
N ALA A 107 -5.18 8.06 6.04
CA ALA A 107 -6.22 7.34 6.79
C ALA A 107 -7.15 6.54 5.86
N VAL A 108 -7.51 7.09 4.70
CA VAL A 108 -8.33 6.40 3.69
C VAL A 108 -7.63 5.17 3.13
N LEU A 109 -6.34 5.29 2.78
CA LEU A 109 -5.54 4.16 2.28
C LEU A 109 -5.37 3.07 3.35
N LYS A 110 -5.04 3.45 4.60
CA LYS A 110 -4.96 2.52 5.74
C LYS A 110 -6.30 1.80 5.96
N SER A 111 -7.42 2.53 5.89
CA SER A 111 -8.77 1.96 6.03
C SER A 111 -9.15 1.01 4.89
N TRP A 112 -8.68 1.28 3.67
CA TRP A 112 -8.83 0.36 2.55
C TRP A 112 -8.08 -0.95 2.83
N VAL A 113 -6.84 -0.88 3.32
CA VAL A 113 -6.06 -2.06 3.72
C VAL A 113 -6.79 -2.86 4.81
N GLU A 114 -7.33 -2.20 5.84
CA GLU A 114 -8.16 -2.86 6.87
C GLU A 114 -9.33 -3.64 6.23
N SER A 115 -10.01 -3.01 5.29
CA SER A 115 -11.21 -3.56 4.65
C SER A 115 -10.93 -4.74 3.70
N ARG A 116 -9.76 -4.75 3.02
CA ARG A 116 -9.43 -5.74 2.00
C ARG A 116 -8.58 -6.88 2.53
N PHE A 117 -7.63 -6.56 3.38
CA PHE A 117 -6.64 -7.52 3.86
C PHE A 117 -6.81 -7.86 5.35
N GLY A 118 -7.70 -7.17 6.06
CA GLY A 118 -7.91 -7.37 7.49
C GLY A 118 -6.74 -6.94 8.36
N LEU A 119 -5.78 -6.18 7.82
CA LEU A 119 -4.64 -5.64 8.54
C LEU A 119 -5.00 -4.29 9.14
N PHE A 120 -5.02 -4.19 10.47
CA PHE A 120 -5.37 -2.94 11.17
C PHE A 120 -4.22 -1.96 11.18
N ALA A 121 -4.55 -0.66 11.06
CA ALA A 121 -3.60 0.40 11.32
C ALA A 121 -3.20 0.40 12.80
N THR A 122 -1.91 0.49 13.06
CA THR A 122 -1.34 0.60 14.41
C THR A 122 -0.95 2.03 14.75
N TYR A 123 -0.69 2.85 13.73
CA TYR A 123 -0.21 4.22 13.87
C TYR A 123 -0.89 5.18 12.89
N HIS A 124 -1.34 6.35 13.40
CA HIS A 124 -1.81 7.49 12.62
C HIS A 124 -1.72 8.75 13.45
N SER A 125 -0.65 9.54 13.27
CA SER A 125 -0.27 10.69 14.12
C SER A 125 -0.03 10.33 15.61
N GLY A 126 0.05 9.06 15.92
CA GLY A 126 0.26 8.48 17.24
C GLY A 126 -0.11 7.01 17.24
N ILE A 127 0.26 6.30 18.30
CA ILE A 127 -0.03 4.85 18.48
C ILE A 127 -1.52 4.69 18.78
N LEU A 128 -2.26 4.03 17.88
CA LEU A 128 -3.72 3.93 17.97
C LEU A 128 -4.21 3.10 19.18
N ALA A 129 -3.38 2.21 19.71
CA ALA A 129 -3.70 1.44 20.91
C ALA A 129 -3.72 2.32 22.17
N ASP A 130 -2.76 3.24 22.29
CA ASP A 130 -2.43 3.93 23.53
C ASP A 130 -2.88 5.40 23.54
N ASP A 131 -3.09 6.02 22.35
CA ASP A 131 -3.49 7.42 22.20
C ASP A 131 -4.95 7.55 21.73
N PRO A 132 -5.87 7.94 22.64
CA PRO A 132 -7.28 8.17 22.29
C PRO A 132 -7.48 9.32 21.28
N ALA A 133 -6.62 10.35 21.30
CA ALA A 133 -6.72 11.47 20.38
C ALA A 133 -6.32 11.06 18.95
N ALA A 134 -5.21 10.31 18.81
CA ALA A 134 -4.81 9.71 17.55
C ALA A 134 -5.88 8.76 17.00
N ARG A 135 -6.46 7.93 17.86
CA ARG A 135 -7.57 7.03 17.49
C ARG A 135 -8.79 7.81 16.99
N MET A 136 -9.20 8.85 17.69
CA MET A 136 -10.33 9.68 17.27
C MET A 136 -10.05 10.39 15.96
N LYS A 137 -8.84 10.95 15.79
CA LYS A 137 -8.40 11.56 14.54
C LYS A 137 -8.48 10.55 13.38
N TYR A 138 -7.92 9.34 13.56
CA TYR A 138 -7.98 8.29 12.53
C TYR A 138 -9.41 7.92 12.14
N LEU A 139 -10.30 7.73 13.14
CA LEU A 139 -11.71 7.40 12.89
C LEU A 139 -12.45 8.49 12.12
N ASN A 140 -12.11 9.75 12.33
CA ASN A 140 -12.67 10.89 11.60
C ASN A 140 -12.09 10.99 10.19
N ASP A 141 -10.77 10.87 10.06
CA ASP A 141 -10.05 11.04 8.81
C ASP A 141 -10.39 9.94 7.79
N LYS A 142 -10.54 8.69 8.22
CA LYS A 142 -10.89 7.59 7.30
C LYS A 142 -12.28 7.70 6.66
N ARG A 143 -13.16 8.56 7.21
CA ARG A 143 -14.48 8.86 6.62
C ARG A 143 -14.43 9.91 5.51
N TYR A 144 -13.24 10.45 5.22
CA TYR A 144 -13.05 11.55 4.27
C TYR A 144 -13.42 11.19 2.83
N ALA A 145 -13.38 9.92 2.46
CA ALA A 145 -13.76 9.46 1.12
C ALA A 145 -15.13 8.77 1.13
N GLU A 146 -15.84 8.85 0.00
CA GLU A 146 -16.98 7.96 -0.26
C GLU A 146 -16.49 6.51 -0.37
N PRO A 147 -16.83 5.63 0.59
CA PRO A 147 -16.09 4.38 0.74
C PRO A 147 -16.12 3.48 -0.49
N LYS A 148 -17.29 3.33 -1.14
CA LYS A 148 -17.46 2.33 -2.23
C LYS A 148 -16.66 2.67 -3.48
N ARG A 149 -16.76 3.91 -3.97
CA ARG A 149 -16.14 4.33 -5.23
C ARG A 149 -14.61 4.28 -5.15
N ILE A 150 -14.04 4.84 -4.09
CA ILE A 150 -12.57 4.85 -3.87
C ILE A 150 -12.04 3.45 -3.63
N THR A 151 -12.77 2.65 -2.87
CA THR A 151 -12.38 1.27 -2.59
C THR A 151 -12.28 0.45 -3.89
N MET A 152 -13.24 0.58 -4.81
CA MET A 152 -13.19 -0.11 -6.11
C MET A 152 -12.01 0.36 -6.98
N GLN A 153 -11.68 1.64 -6.95
CA GLN A 153 -10.52 2.17 -7.68
C GLN A 153 -9.21 1.61 -7.11
N LEU A 154 -9.07 1.57 -5.77
CA LEU A 154 -7.88 1.02 -5.11
C LEU A 154 -7.78 -0.51 -5.30
N ASP A 155 -8.90 -1.21 -5.30
CA ASP A 155 -8.96 -2.66 -5.60
C ASP A 155 -8.40 -2.93 -7.00
N LEU A 156 -8.83 -2.15 -7.97
CA LEU A 156 -8.38 -2.29 -9.35
C LEU A 156 -6.92 -1.85 -9.54
N ALA A 157 -6.50 -0.78 -8.84
CA ALA A 157 -5.10 -0.34 -8.85
C ALA A 157 -4.15 -1.41 -8.26
N TYR A 158 -4.56 -2.06 -7.15
CA TYR A 158 -3.82 -3.20 -6.59
C TYR A 158 -3.74 -4.37 -7.60
N THR A 159 -4.86 -4.70 -8.23
CA THR A 159 -4.90 -5.82 -9.20
C THR A 159 -3.99 -5.54 -10.41
N LEU A 160 -3.97 -4.28 -10.89
CA LEU A 160 -3.01 -3.85 -11.91
C LEU A 160 -1.55 -3.93 -11.40
N CYS A 161 -1.31 -3.50 -10.16
CA CYS A 161 0.02 -3.58 -9.55
C CYS A 161 0.56 -5.02 -9.59
N GLN A 162 -0.25 -5.99 -9.16
CA GLN A 162 0.13 -7.40 -9.19
C GLN A 162 0.31 -7.94 -10.62
N TYR A 163 -0.53 -7.51 -11.54
CA TYR A 163 -0.43 -7.84 -12.96
C TYR A 163 0.89 -7.34 -13.57
N GLU A 164 1.27 -6.09 -13.33
CA GLU A 164 2.51 -5.50 -13.82
C GLU A 164 3.76 -6.09 -13.14
N LEU A 165 3.71 -6.38 -11.84
CA LEU A 165 4.82 -7.02 -11.13
C LEU A 165 5.10 -8.42 -11.66
N ALA A 166 4.06 -9.21 -11.96
CA ALA A 166 4.23 -10.54 -12.56
C ALA A 166 4.91 -10.49 -13.93
N ARG A 167 4.66 -9.43 -14.72
CA ARG A 167 5.29 -9.23 -16.04
C ARG A 167 6.71 -8.67 -15.95
N ARG A 168 6.98 -7.79 -14.97
CA ARG A 168 8.28 -7.14 -14.79
C ARG A 168 9.30 -8.04 -14.08
N CYS A 169 8.81 -8.94 -13.23
CA CYS A 169 9.61 -9.83 -12.39
C CYS A 169 9.19 -11.29 -12.57
N PRO A 170 9.29 -11.85 -13.80
CA PRO A 170 8.82 -13.21 -14.08
C PRO A 170 9.60 -14.22 -13.24
N GLY A 171 8.87 -15.08 -12.51
CA GLY A 171 9.45 -16.10 -11.64
C GLY A 171 9.97 -15.60 -10.28
N GLU A 172 10.04 -14.31 -10.06
CA GLU A 172 10.41 -13.76 -8.77
C GLU A 172 9.22 -13.78 -7.80
N ARG A 173 9.53 -13.97 -6.52
CA ARG A 173 8.53 -13.96 -5.44
C ARG A 173 8.73 -12.79 -4.49
N TRP A 174 9.88 -12.14 -4.54
CA TRP A 174 10.30 -11.04 -3.67
C TRP A 174 11.00 -9.94 -4.46
N MET A 175 10.97 -8.77 -3.86
CA MET A 175 11.76 -7.62 -4.28
C MET A 175 12.58 -7.10 -3.09
N THR A 176 13.85 -6.74 -3.33
CA THR A 176 14.64 -6.04 -2.31
C THR A 176 14.25 -4.58 -2.31
N LEU A 177 13.73 -4.10 -1.18
CA LEU A 177 13.38 -2.71 -0.97
C LEU A 177 14.04 -2.17 0.29
N TYR A 178 14.09 -0.84 0.40
CA TYR A 178 14.73 -0.11 1.49
C TYR A 178 13.72 0.82 2.17
N ARG A 179 13.91 1.02 3.48
CA ARG A 179 13.09 1.95 4.26
C ARG A 179 13.99 2.69 5.24
N GLY A 180 13.99 4.03 5.18
CA GLY A 180 14.59 4.89 6.20
C GLY A 180 13.69 4.99 7.43
N THR A 181 14.32 5.07 8.61
CA THR A 181 13.65 5.32 9.89
C THR A 181 14.57 6.14 10.80
N HIS A 182 13.99 7.08 11.56
CA HIS A 182 14.71 7.87 12.55
C HIS A 182 14.80 7.15 13.89
N ASP A 183 13.80 6.36 14.21
CA ASP A 183 13.73 5.62 15.47
C ASP A 183 13.29 4.17 15.21
N PRO A 184 14.27 3.25 15.06
CA PRO A 184 13.96 1.83 14.91
C PRO A 184 13.20 1.25 16.11
N GLU A 185 13.29 1.88 17.30
CA GLU A 185 12.62 1.41 18.52
C GLU A 185 11.10 1.71 18.51
N GLU A 186 10.62 2.66 17.69
CA GLU A 186 9.18 2.88 17.48
C GLU A 186 8.47 1.65 16.90
N TYR A 187 9.23 0.78 16.26
CA TYR A 187 8.72 -0.46 15.70
C TYR A 187 8.93 -1.58 16.69
N ALA A 188 7.84 -2.25 17.10
CA ALA A 188 7.93 -3.38 18.01
C ALA A 188 8.87 -4.44 17.45
N VAL A 189 10.10 -4.48 17.98
CA VAL A 189 11.08 -5.51 17.64
C VAL A 189 10.69 -6.76 18.43
N HIS A 190 10.13 -7.75 17.73
CA HIS A 190 9.68 -8.98 18.39
C HIS A 190 10.81 -9.94 18.70
N ARG A 191 11.93 -9.86 17.96
CA ARG A 191 13.11 -10.73 18.14
C ARG A 191 14.33 -10.17 17.42
N GLU A 192 15.50 -10.21 18.08
CA GLU A 192 16.74 -10.35 17.33
C GLU A 192 16.77 -11.78 16.78
N GLY A 193 16.78 -11.93 15.46
CA GLY A 193 16.86 -13.24 14.81
C GLY A 193 18.20 -13.91 15.14
N ALA A 194 18.21 -15.21 15.36
CA ALA A 194 19.42 -15.99 15.32
C ALA A 194 19.99 -15.91 13.89
N GLY A 195 20.94 -14.98 13.66
CA GLY A 195 21.46 -14.59 12.34
C GLY A 195 21.10 -13.14 12.02
N ASP A 196 21.76 -12.62 11.04
CA ASP A 196 21.84 -11.27 10.51
C ASP A 196 20.46 -10.59 10.19
N GLY A 197 19.71 -10.12 11.22
CA GLY A 197 18.50 -9.33 11.03
C GLY A 197 17.51 -9.36 12.22
N SER A 198 16.75 -8.28 12.38
CA SER A 198 15.68 -8.13 13.37
C SER A 198 14.31 -8.35 12.74
N ILE A 199 13.33 -8.79 13.54
CA ILE A 199 11.94 -8.87 13.11
C ILE A 199 11.20 -7.66 13.67
N VAL A 200 10.63 -6.86 12.77
CA VAL A 200 9.88 -5.65 13.12
C VAL A 200 8.43 -5.78 12.67
N ALA A 201 7.51 -5.20 13.43
CA ALA A 201 6.12 -5.05 13.05
C ALA A 201 5.91 -3.68 12.40
N LEU A 202 5.52 -3.67 11.13
CA LEU A 202 5.21 -2.45 10.39
C LEU A 202 3.72 -2.14 10.48
N ASN A 203 3.38 -0.84 10.40
CA ASN A 203 2.00 -0.39 10.23
C ASN A 203 1.36 -1.07 9.02
N ASN A 204 0.05 -1.16 8.98
CA ASN A 204 -0.70 -1.90 7.95
C ASN A 204 -0.42 -1.45 6.51
N LEU A 205 0.12 -0.25 6.33
CA LEU A 205 0.64 0.27 5.06
C LEU A 205 1.89 1.11 5.34
N SER A 206 2.95 0.89 4.57
CA SER A 206 4.24 1.55 4.76
C SER A 206 4.92 1.82 3.42
N SER A 207 5.65 2.96 3.33
CA SER A 207 6.46 3.32 2.16
C SER A 207 7.82 2.66 2.20
N PHE A 208 8.26 2.21 1.05
CA PHE A 208 9.59 1.70 0.76
C PHE A 208 10.11 2.32 -0.53
N THR A 209 11.39 2.21 -0.77
CA THR A 209 12.03 2.60 -2.03
C THR A 209 12.92 1.47 -2.56
N SER A 210 13.12 1.42 -3.87
CA SER A 210 14.12 0.53 -4.48
C SER A 210 15.55 1.11 -4.43
N ASP A 211 15.71 2.36 -3.98
CA ASP A 211 16.96 3.07 -3.94
C ASP A 211 17.41 3.32 -2.49
N PRO A 212 18.56 2.74 -2.05
CA PRO A 212 19.05 2.94 -0.70
C PRO A 212 19.41 4.40 -0.40
N GLU A 213 19.87 5.17 -1.39
CA GLU A 213 20.21 6.58 -1.20
C GLU A 213 18.97 7.40 -0.87
N VAL A 214 17.85 7.13 -1.58
CA VAL A 214 16.57 7.76 -1.26
C VAL A 214 16.09 7.35 0.14
N ALA A 215 16.33 6.12 0.58
CA ALA A 215 15.93 5.69 1.92
C ALA A 215 16.68 6.49 3.02
N TRP A 216 17.93 6.87 2.81
CA TRP A 216 18.71 7.70 3.74
C TRP A 216 18.17 9.12 3.91
N GLU A 217 17.41 9.64 2.93
CA GLU A 217 16.73 10.93 3.08
C GLU A 217 15.60 10.90 4.13
N PHE A 218 15.07 9.70 4.41
CA PHE A 218 13.92 9.49 5.29
C PHE A 218 14.28 8.92 6.68
N GLY A 219 15.58 8.78 7.02
CA GLY A 219 15.94 8.31 8.34
C GLY A 219 17.43 8.18 8.59
N SER A 220 17.80 8.15 9.87
CA SER A 220 19.19 7.92 10.33
C SER A 220 19.60 6.44 10.29
N SER A 221 18.65 5.56 10.09
CA SER A 221 18.85 4.13 9.89
C SER A 221 18.10 3.66 8.66
N VAL A 222 18.68 2.77 7.88
CA VAL A 222 18.05 2.20 6.68
C VAL A 222 17.95 0.70 6.82
N TRP A 223 16.74 0.20 6.65
CA TRP A 223 16.47 -1.23 6.58
C TRP A 223 16.47 -1.70 5.14
N LYS A 224 17.20 -2.78 4.89
CA LYS A 224 17.10 -3.59 3.69
C LYS A 224 16.14 -4.74 3.96
N VAL A 225 15.12 -4.87 3.13
CA VAL A 225 14.02 -5.81 3.33
C VAL A 225 13.75 -6.61 2.07
N ARG A 226 13.60 -7.92 2.21
CA ARG A 226 13.12 -8.80 1.15
C ARG A 226 11.60 -8.83 1.20
N VAL A 227 10.96 -7.97 0.42
CA VAL A 227 9.50 -7.77 0.41
C VAL A 227 8.83 -8.75 -0.53
N PRO A 228 7.85 -9.56 -0.09
CA PRO A 228 7.03 -10.39 -0.96
C PRO A 228 6.30 -9.56 -2.02
N LEU A 229 6.40 -9.91 -3.30
CA LEU A 229 5.70 -9.19 -4.37
C LEU A 229 4.19 -9.03 -4.11
N PRO A 230 3.46 -10.05 -3.59
CA PRO A 230 2.04 -9.91 -3.30
C PRO A 230 1.71 -8.86 -2.21
N LYS A 231 2.69 -8.45 -1.39
CA LYS A 231 2.50 -7.38 -0.39
C LYS A 231 2.74 -5.97 -0.94
N ILE A 232 3.23 -5.83 -2.16
CA ILE A 232 3.36 -4.52 -2.84
C ILE A 232 1.99 -4.14 -3.38
N VAL A 233 1.38 -3.09 -2.81
CA VAL A 233 0.04 -2.65 -3.22
C VAL A 233 0.06 -1.61 -4.33
N PHE A 234 1.19 -0.90 -4.44
CA PHE A 234 1.38 0.14 -5.43
C PHE A 234 2.88 0.45 -5.61
N PHE A 235 3.28 0.87 -6.78
CA PHE A 235 4.60 1.46 -7.04
C PHE A 235 4.50 2.64 -8.00
N GLY A 236 5.44 3.58 -7.89
CA GLY A 236 5.39 4.87 -8.59
C GLY A 236 5.24 4.77 -10.11
N GLY A 237 5.83 3.75 -10.74
CA GLY A 237 5.72 3.52 -12.19
C GLY A 237 4.32 3.17 -12.71
N LEU A 238 3.31 3.05 -11.84
CA LEU A 238 1.91 2.86 -12.24
C LEU A 238 1.14 4.17 -12.39
N LEU A 239 1.68 5.29 -11.92
CA LEU A 239 1.06 6.60 -12.11
C LEU A 239 1.45 7.23 -13.45
N PRO A 240 0.64 8.16 -13.98
CA PRO A 240 0.99 8.91 -15.18
C PRO A 240 2.35 9.60 -15.01
N ARG A 241 3.17 9.65 -16.09
CA ARG A 241 4.57 10.15 -16.10
C ARG A 241 4.79 11.47 -15.36
N ASN A 242 3.85 12.37 -15.41
CA ASN A 242 4.00 13.72 -14.86
C ASN A 242 3.92 13.79 -13.31
N TRP A 243 3.76 12.64 -12.63
CA TRP A 243 3.36 12.65 -11.22
C TRP A 243 4.39 12.05 -10.25
N LEU A 244 5.30 11.16 -10.69
CA LEU A 244 6.13 10.36 -9.77
C LEU A 244 7.55 10.01 -10.25
N GLU A 245 8.12 10.78 -11.16
CA GLU A 245 9.46 10.41 -11.71
C GLU A 245 10.62 10.45 -10.68
N SER A 246 10.45 11.11 -9.52
CA SER A 246 11.57 11.36 -8.60
C SER A 246 11.75 10.33 -7.48
N GLU A 247 10.70 9.55 -7.15
CA GLU A 247 10.78 8.64 -6.01
C GLU A 247 10.38 7.23 -6.43
N LYS A 248 11.32 6.34 -6.42
CA LYS A 248 11.11 4.91 -6.66
C LYS A 248 10.30 4.29 -5.49
N GLU A 249 9.14 4.92 -5.17
CA GLU A 249 8.31 4.56 -4.03
C GLU A 249 7.47 3.33 -4.30
N TYR A 250 7.40 2.48 -3.29
CA TYR A 250 6.56 1.29 -3.20
C TYR A 250 5.71 1.36 -1.93
N LEU A 251 4.41 1.19 -2.04
CA LEU A 251 3.52 1.01 -0.91
C LEU A 251 3.36 -0.48 -0.61
N VAL A 252 3.61 -0.87 0.64
CA VAL A 252 3.72 -2.25 1.06
C VAL A 252 2.79 -2.52 2.23
N LEU A 253 2.05 -3.65 2.19
CA LEU A 253 1.24 -4.14 3.30
C LEU A 253 2.13 -4.44 4.51
N GLY A 254 1.68 -4.03 5.67
CA GLY A 254 2.38 -4.23 6.93
C GLY A 254 2.37 -5.67 7.45
N GLY A 255 2.65 -5.79 8.74
CA GLY A 255 2.86 -7.05 9.45
C GLY A 255 4.33 -7.24 9.85
N GLU A 256 4.71 -8.47 10.15
CA GLU A 256 6.06 -8.82 10.57
C GLU A 256 7.00 -8.92 9.36
N TYR A 257 8.19 -8.32 9.51
CA TYR A 257 9.26 -8.36 8.53
C TYR A 257 10.60 -8.62 9.17
N ARG A 258 11.36 -9.54 8.58
CA ARG A 258 12.80 -9.64 8.84
C ARG A 258 13.50 -8.51 8.07
N VAL A 259 14.19 -7.66 8.81
CA VAL A 259 14.92 -6.51 8.27
C VAL A 259 16.40 -6.65 8.57
N LYS A 260 17.26 -6.12 7.71
CA LYS A 260 18.69 -5.98 7.92
C LYS A 260 19.03 -4.51 7.93
N ASN A 261 19.78 -4.06 8.94
CA ASN A 261 20.31 -2.71 8.94
C ASN A 261 21.36 -2.58 7.82
N LEU A 262 21.20 -1.56 7.01
CA LEU A 262 22.23 -1.15 6.06
C LEU A 262 23.25 -0.31 6.84
N LEU A 263 24.49 -0.75 6.87
CA LEU A 263 25.60 0.00 7.44
C LEU A 263 26.15 0.96 6.36
N PHE A 264 26.51 2.18 6.78
CA PHE A 264 27.22 3.12 5.93
C PHE A 264 28.57 2.57 5.53
#